data_0ddfd4698966f8df4e8c5fd4aa9fbfae
#
_entry.id   0ddfd4698966f8df4e8c5fd4aa9fbfae
#
_cell.length_a   1.000
_cell.length_b   1.000
_cell.length_c   1.000
_cell.angle_alpha   90.00
_cell.angle_beta   90.00
_cell.angle_gamma   90.00
#
_symmetry.space_group_name_H-M   'P 1'
#
loop_
_entity.id
_entity.type
_entity.pdbx_description
1 polymer ?
#
loop_
_entity_poly.entity_id
_entity_poly.type
_entity_poly.pdbx_seq_one_letter_code
_entity_poly.pdbx_strand_id
1 'polypeptide(L)'
;DGQETHMTAYTIGGSNYVRLRDIGKAVGFEVYWDGDAKCVQVESGKPYTGIAPVKAETSEPASQPEVTRPADDVDAMKQDIVDRTNALRREKGVAALRVNDKLMQAAQVRADEMAAHTVYSHTRPDGRKSNTVTDSKYTGENIHSISELYLDQQQKTLSEAVVNLWSNSKAHADNMTSSRYGEIGVGLARGVNQNGLDCWYCVQVFLLDGCEVTWVDTTAMK
;
A
#
# COMPACT_ATOMS: atom_id res chain seq x y z
N ASP A 1 -18.44 -32.54 21.16
CA ASP A 1 -18.37 -33.93 20.67
C ASP A 1 -16.97 -34.53 20.69
N GLY A 2 -15.89 -33.75 20.96
CA GLY A 2 -14.53 -34.25 21.22
C GLY A 2 -13.84 -35.00 20.08
N GLN A 3 -14.29 -34.86 18.83
CA GLN A 3 -13.59 -35.41 17.69
C GLN A 3 -12.34 -34.61 17.36
N GLU A 4 -11.22 -35.30 17.33
CA GLU A 4 -9.94 -34.71 16.92
C GLU A 4 -9.94 -34.49 15.41
N THR A 5 -9.63 -33.28 14.98
CA THR A 5 -9.58 -32.93 13.55
C THR A 5 -8.21 -32.36 13.22
N HIS A 6 -7.51 -32.97 12.26
CA HIS A 6 -6.22 -32.49 11.78
C HIS A 6 -6.42 -31.39 10.72
N MET A 7 -5.87 -30.22 10.97
CA MET A 7 -5.87 -29.10 10.04
C MET A 7 -4.43 -28.64 9.76
N THR A 8 -4.17 -28.24 8.50
CA THR A 8 -2.87 -27.66 8.15
C THR A 8 -2.79 -26.24 8.67
N ALA A 9 -1.86 -25.99 9.57
CA ALA A 9 -1.53 -24.65 10.05
C ALA A 9 -0.26 -24.14 9.37
N TYR A 10 -0.22 -22.84 9.13
CA TYR A 10 0.93 -22.11 8.56
C TYR A 10 1.42 -21.11 9.58
N THR A 11 2.73 -21.09 9.85
CA THR A 11 3.31 -20.10 10.74
C THR A 11 3.90 -18.96 9.90
N ILE A 12 3.37 -17.75 10.07
CA ILE A 12 3.83 -16.55 9.36
C ILE A 12 4.08 -15.45 10.39
N GLY A 13 5.29 -14.93 10.44
CA GLY A 13 5.66 -13.86 11.38
C GLY A 13 5.44 -14.21 12.86
N GLY A 14 5.56 -15.49 13.24
CA GLY A 14 5.34 -15.97 14.61
C GLY A 14 3.87 -16.24 14.98
N SER A 15 2.92 -16.03 14.07
CA SER A 15 1.50 -16.33 14.25
C SER A 15 1.09 -17.57 13.45
N ASN A 16 0.17 -18.36 14.00
CA ASN A 16 -0.35 -19.55 13.32
C ASN A 16 -1.65 -19.20 12.56
N TYR A 17 -1.72 -19.61 11.32
CA TYR A 17 -2.86 -19.42 10.42
C TYR A 17 -3.42 -20.76 9.98
N VAL A 18 -4.75 -20.87 9.94
CA VAL A 18 -5.48 -22.01 9.41
C VAL A 18 -6.43 -21.48 8.33
N ARG A 19 -6.58 -22.23 7.22
CA ARG A 19 -7.53 -21.80 6.18
C ARG A 19 -8.95 -21.84 6.72
N LEU A 20 -9.70 -20.77 6.52
CA LEU A 20 -11.08 -20.65 7.00
C LEU A 20 -12.00 -21.77 6.48
N ARG A 21 -11.77 -22.26 5.25
CA ARG A 21 -12.48 -23.41 4.69
C ARG A 21 -12.25 -24.72 5.46
N ASP A 22 -11.06 -24.91 6.00
CA ASP A 22 -10.74 -26.11 6.79
C ASP A 22 -11.47 -26.06 8.14
N ILE A 23 -11.61 -24.87 8.70
CA ILE A 23 -12.43 -24.63 9.89
C ILE A 23 -13.91 -24.87 9.56
N GLY A 24 -14.42 -24.29 8.46
CA GLY A 24 -15.80 -24.49 8.02
C GLY A 24 -16.16 -25.94 7.81
N LYS A 25 -15.26 -26.73 7.19
CA LYS A 25 -15.41 -28.16 7.03
C LYS A 25 -15.42 -28.92 8.36
N ALA A 26 -14.58 -28.54 9.31
CA ALA A 26 -14.44 -29.21 10.59
C ALA A 26 -15.63 -28.96 11.53
N VAL A 27 -16.20 -27.75 11.52
CA VAL A 27 -17.28 -27.35 12.43
C VAL A 27 -18.65 -27.20 11.76
N GLY A 28 -18.74 -27.43 10.44
CA GLY A 28 -20.01 -27.56 9.73
C GLY A 28 -20.66 -26.26 9.31
N PHE A 29 -19.89 -25.25 8.86
CA PHE A 29 -20.44 -24.06 8.22
C PHE A 29 -19.89 -23.87 6.80
N GLU A 30 -20.70 -23.28 5.91
CA GLU A 30 -20.29 -23.04 4.52
C GLU A 30 -19.35 -21.84 4.41
N VAL A 31 -18.28 -21.99 3.60
CA VAL A 31 -17.31 -20.96 3.30
C VAL A 31 -16.97 -21.01 1.81
N TYR A 32 -17.20 -19.94 1.10
CA TYR A 32 -16.85 -19.83 -0.31
C TYR A 32 -16.39 -18.42 -0.68
N TRP A 33 -15.71 -18.31 -1.81
CA TRP A 33 -15.36 -17.03 -2.40
C TRP A 33 -16.51 -16.56 -3.29
N ASP A 34 -17.04 -15.37 -3.01
CA ASP A 34 -17.99 -14.69 -3.87
C ASP A 34 -17.21 -13.79 -4.83
N GLY A 35 -17.16 -14.20 -6.11
CA GLY A 35 -16.40 -13.49 -7.15
C GLY A 35 -17.02 -12.14 -7.53
N ASP A 36 -18.33 -11.97 -7.34
CA ASP A 36 -19.03 -10.73 -7.62
C ASP A 36 -18.82 -9.71 -6.49
N ALA A 37 -19.01 -10.15 -5.25
CA ALA A 37 -18.80 -9.33 -4.05
C ALA A 37 -17.32 -9.18 -3.68
N LYS A 38 -16.42 -9.92 -4.33
CA LYS A 38 -14.96 -10.00 -4.06
C LYS A 38 -14.65 -10.19 -2.57
N CYS A 39 -15.41 -11.06 -1.91
CA CYS A 39 -15.22 -11.35 -0.50
C CYS A 39 -15.44 -12.85 -0.19
N VAL A 40 -14.96 -13.26 0.98
CA VAL A 40 -15.26 -14.60 1.52
C VAL A 40 -16.61 -14.54 2.22
N GLN A 41 -17.53 -15.38 1.79
CA GLN A 41 -18.83 -15.57 2.45
C GLN A 41 -18.72 -16.69 3.50
N VAL A 42 -19.35 -16.47 4.64
CA VAL A 42 -19.47 -17.44 5.74
C VAL A 42 -20.94 -17.57 6.12
N GLU A 43 -21.49 -18.75 5.89
CA GLU A 43 -22.91 -19.04 6.20
C GLU A 43 -23.02 -20.07 7.31
N SER A 44 -23.15 -19.62 8.53
CA SER A 44 -23.15 -20.45 9.76
C SER A 44 -24.32 -21.42 9.88
N GLY A 45 -25.37 -21.26 9.07
CA GLY A 45 -26.55 -22.14 9.05
C GLY A 45 -26.54 -23.21 7.96
N LYS A 46 -25.49 -23.27 7.13
CA LYS A 46 -25.39 -24.22 6.02
C LYS A 46 -24.19 -25.16 6.21
N PRO A 47 -24.35 -26.46 5.95
CA PRO A 47 -23.22 -27.38 6.02
C PRO A 47 -22.19 -27.08 4.93
N TYR A 48 -20.93 -27.32 5.23
CA TYR A 48 -19.84 -27.12 4.26
C TYR A 48 -20.01 -28.07 3.05
N THR A 49 -20.14 -27.51 1.87
CA THR A 49 -20.19 -28.25 0.60
C THR A 49 -18.90 -28.10 -0.22
N GLY A 50 -18.14 -27.03 0.02
CA GLY A 50 -16.94 -26.69 -0.76
C GLY A 50 -17.26 -26.15 -2.16
N ILE A 51 -18.51 -25.91 -2.47
CA ILE A 51 -19.01 -25.44 -3.78
C ILE A 51 -19.69 -24.10 -3.56
N ALA A 52 -19.21 -23.06 -4.25
CA ALA A 52 -19.93 -21.78 -4.25
C ALA A 52 -21.36 -21.98 -4.80
N PRO A 53 -22.41 -21.44 -4.15
CA PRO A 53 -23.78 -21.56 -4.64
C PRO A 53 -23.88 -21.04 -6.08
N VAL A 54 -24.44 -21.84 -6.98
CA VAL A 54 -24.77 -21.37 -8.34
C VAL A 54 -25.90 -20.38 -8.21
N LYS A 55 -25.66 -19.13 -8.51
CA LYS A 55 -26.68 -18.07 -8.53
C LYS A 55 -27.66 -18.41 -9.65
N ALA A 56 -28.92 -18.74 -9.31
CA ALA A 56 -29.97 -18.85 -10.31
C ALA A 56 -30.04 -17.49 -11.04
N GLU A 57 -30.02 -17.52 -12.37
CA GLU A 57 -30.27 -16.32 -13.19
C GLU A 57 -31.66 -15.79 -12.88
N THR A 58 -31.75 -14.89 -11.94
CA THR A 58 -32.92 -14.04 -11.74
C THR A 58 -32.70 -12.79 -12.56
N SER A 59 -33.63 -12.53 -13.49
CA SER A 59 -33.82 -11.31 -14.24
C SER A 59 -33.37 -10.08 -13.45
N GLU A 60 -32.56 -9.23 -14.10
CA GLU A 60 -32.01 -7.96 -13.64
C GLU A 60 -32.78 -7.31 -12.48
N PRO A 61 -32.20 -7.17 -11.31
CA PRO A 61 -32.57 -6.11 -10.41
C PRO A 61 -31.81 -4.86 -10.92
N ALA A 62 -32.56 -3.77 -11.02
CA ALA A 62 -32.05 -2.44 -11.31
C ALA A 62 -30.68 -2.24 -10.67
N SER A 63 -29.73 -1.79 -11.45
CA SER A 63 -28.38 -1.39 -11.05
C SER A 63 -28.45 -0.65 -9.71
N GLN A 64 -28.01 -1.29 -8.64
CA GLN A 64 -27.50 -0.53 -7.51
C GLN A 64 -26.38 0.33 -8.09
N PRO A 65 -26.34 1.63 -7.79
CA PRO A 65 -25.24 2.44 -8.24
C PRO A 65 -23.98 1.74 -7.75
N GLU A 66 -23.17 1.30 -8.72
CA GLU A 66 -21.76 0.99 -8.49
C GLU A 66 -21.28 2.18 -7.67
N VAL A 67 -20.88 1.94 -6.42
CA VAL A 67 -20.15 2.95 -5.66
C VAL A 67 -18.81 3.02 -6.39
N THR A 68 -18.84 3.74 -7.52
CA THR A 68 -17.61 4.21 -8.14
C THR A 68 -16.98 5.05 -7.04
N ARG A 69 -15.98 4.48 -6.33
CA ARG A 69 -15.01 5.35 -5.68
C ARG A 69 -14.64 6.38 -6.75
N PRO A 70 -14.75 7.67 -6.47
CA PRO A 70 -14.23 8.67 -7.38
C PRO A 70 -12.85 8.19 -7.77
N ALA A 71 -12.52 8.19 -9.07
CA ALA A 71 -11.18 7.85 -9.51
C ALA A 71 -10.25 8.63 -8.59
N ASP A 72 -9.45 7.87 -7.80
CA ASP A 72 -8.62 8.49 -6.76
C ASP A 72 -7.83 9.60 -7.44
N ASP A 73 -8.03 10.82 -7.01
CA ASP A 73 -7.21 11.94 -7.48
C ASP A 73 -5.81 11.77 -6.88
N VAL A 74 -5.00 11.00 -7.60
CA VAL A 74 -3.64 10.62 -7.17
C VAL A 74 -2.80 11.86 -6.93
N ASP A 75 -2.99 12.91 -7.72
CA ASP A 75 -2.23 14.16 -7.55
C ASP A 75 -2.68 14.91 -6.28
N ALA A 76 -3.97 14.92 -5.98
CA ALA A 76 -4.46 15.44 -4.70
C ALA A 76 -3.95 14.63 -3.51
N MET A 77 -3.87 13.30 -3.61
CA MET A 77 -3.28 12.46 -2.55
C MET A 77 -1.79 12.73 -2.34
N LYS A 78 -1.01 12.89 -3.42
CA LYS A 78 0.40 13.27 -3.32
C LYS A 78 0.57 14.63 -2.63
N GLN A 79 -0.25 15.61 -3.00
CA GLN A 79 -0.22 16.94 -2.38
C GLN A 79 -0.58 16.86 -0.89
N ASP A 80 -1.61 16.10 -0.50
CA ASP A 80 -1.99 15.92 0.90
C ASP A 80 -0.86 15.26 1.72
N ILE A 81 -0.10 14.32 1.14
CA ILE A 81 1.11 13.75 1.79
C ILE A 81 2.17 14.82 2.02
N VAL A 82 2.42 15.70 1.05
CA VAL A 82 3.35 16.83 1.21
C VAL A 82 2.88 17.78 2.31
N ASP A 83 1.60 18.14 2.31
CA ASP A 83 1.02 19.08 3.26
C ASP A 83 1.08 18.54 4.69
N ARG A 84 0.76 17.26 4.89
CA ARG A 84 0.88 16.57 6.19
C ARG A 84 2.35 16.48 6.65
N THR A 85 3.27 16.20 5.74
CA THR A 85 4.71 16.19 6.05
C THR A 85 5.16 17.58 6.49
N ASN A 86 4.74 18.62 5.79
CA ASN A 86 5.06 20.01 6.14
C ASN A 86 4.36 20.47 7.43
N ALA A 87 3.17 19.94 7.75
CA ALA A 87 2.54 20.16 9.05
C ALA A 87 3.39 19.59 10.19
N LEU A 88 3.86 18.34 10.05
CA LEU A 88 4.75 17.70 11.02
C LEU A 88 6.06 18.50 11.19
N ARG A 89 6.65 18.99 10.09
CA ARG A 89 7.86 19.81 10.14
C ARG A 89 7.63 21.11 10.90
N ARG A 90 6.50 21.78 10.65
CA ARG A 90 6.12 23.01 11.37
C ARG A 90 5.97 22.76 12.88
N GLU A 91 5.35 21.65 13.28
CA GLU A 91 5.24 21.25 14.69
C GLU A 91 6.62 21.06 15.35
N LYS A 92 7.60 20.59 14.58
CA LYS A 92 8.99 20.41 15.03
C LYS A 92 9.87 21.66 14.88
N GLY A 93 9.31 22.79 14.42
CA GLY A 93 10.07 24.02 14.20
C GLY A 93 11.05 23.98 13.02
N VAL A 94 10.81 23.08 12.05
CA VAL A 94 11.65 22.90 10.85
C VAL A 94 10.98 23.56 9.64
N ALA A 95 11.76 24.19 8.75
CA ALA A 95 11.26 24.83 7.54
C ALA A 95 10.51 23.82 6.63
N ALA A 96 9.45 24.28 5.97
CA ALA A 96 8.70 23.47 5.03
C ALA A 96 9.56 23.05 3.83
N LEU A 97 9.30 21.83 3.32
CA LEU A 97 9.89 21.34 2.08
C LEU A 97 9.16 21.94 0.87
N ARG A 98 9.91 22.31 -0.16
CA ARG A 98 9.38 22.72 -1.46
C ARG A 98 9.16 21.50 -2.33
N VAL A 99 8.05 21.45 -3.04
CA VAL A 99 7.82 20.42 -4.07
C VAL A 99 8.80 20.65 -5.22
N ASN A 100 9.41 19.56 -5.69
CA ASN A 100 10.31 19.57 -6.84
C ASN A 100 9.84 18.53 -7.87
N ASP A 101 9.56 18.98 -9.09
CA ASP A 101 8.99 18.15 -10.16
C ASP A 101 9.88 16.96 -10.52
N LYS A 102 11.21 17.12 -10.47
CA LYS A 102 12.14 16.01 -10.72
C LYS A 102 12.07 14.97 -9.60
N LEU A 103 11.91 15.40 -8.36
CA LEU A 103 11.71 14.49 -7.24
C LEU A 103 10.33 13.83 -7.29
N MET A 104 9.28 14.53 -7.72
CA MET A 104 7.96 13.93 -7.98
C MET A 104 8.07 12.81 -9.01
N GLN A 105 8.77 13.07 -10.12
CA GLN A 105 9.03 12.07 -11.15
C GLN A 105 9.86 10.90 -10.61
N ALA A 106 10.93 11.17 -9.86
CA ALA A 106 11.78 10.14 -9.27
C ALA A 106 11.01 9.25 -8.29
N ALA A 107 10.22 9.85 -7.41
CA ALA A 107 9.37 9.13 -6.46
C ALA A 107 8.32 8.26 -7.18
N GLN A 108 7.73 8.77 -8.29
CA GLN A 108 6.80 7.99 -9.10
C GLN A 108 7.47 6.79 -9.73
N VAL A 109 8.65 6.95 -10.36
CA VAL A 109 9.42 5.84 -10.91
C VAL A 109 9.66 4.77 -9.85
N ARG A 110 10.03 5.17 -8.63
CA ARG A 110 10.27 4.23 -7.53
C ARG A 110 9.00 3.50 -7.08
N ALA A 111 7.87 4.20 -7.00
CA ALA A 111 6.59 3.58 -6.68
C ALA A 111 6.17 2.55 -7.75
N ASP A 112 6.31 2.91 -9.04
CA ASP A 112 6.00 2.05 -10.18
C ASP A 112 6.91 0.82 -10.23
N GLU A 113 8.21 0.97 -9.99
CA GLU A 113 9.16 -0.14 -9.88
C GLU A 113 8.74 -1.15 -8.80
N MET A 114 8.36 -0.69 -7.61
CA MET A 114 7.92 -1.56 -6.53
C MET A 114 6.60 -2.25 -6.85
N ALA A 115 5.65 -1.54 -7.45
CA ALA A 115 4.35 -2.09 -7.85
C ALA A 115 4.49 -3.14 -8.95
N ALA A 116 5.27 -2.86 -10.00
CA ALA A 116 5.46 -3.76 -11.14
C ALA A 116 6.14 -5.07 -10.75
N HIS A 117 7.01 -5.04 -9.75
CA HIS A 117 7.79 -6.22 -9.32
C HIS A 117 7.31 -6.84 -8.00
N THR A 118 6.22 -6.32 -7.40
CA THR A 118 5.71 -6.77 -6.09
C THR A 118 6.82 -6.76 -5.02
N VAL A 119 7.67 -5.72 -5.04
CA VAL A 119 8.85 -5.61 -4.16
C VAL A 119 8.74 -4.39 -3.27
N TYR A 120 9.01 -4.56 -1.99
CA TYR A 120 9.15 -3.49 -1.02
C TYR A 120 10.61 -3.36 -0.60
N SER A 121 11.36 -2.46 -1.25
CA SER A 121 12.82 -2.37 -1.06
C SER A 121 13.38 -0.99 -1.44
N HIS A 122 14.42 -0.55 -0.72
CA HIS A 122 15.29 0.56 -1.11
C HIS A 122 16.29 0.20 -2.23
N THR A 123 16.28 -1.06 -2.67
CA THR A 123 17.02 -1.51 -3.85
C THR A 123 16.10 -1.54 -5.05
N ARG A 124 16.53 -0.97 -6.17
CA ARG A 124 15.80 -0.98 -7.43
C ARG A 124 15.78 -2.39 -8.03
N PRO A 125 14.85 -2.71 -8.94
CA PRO A 125 14.76 -4.04 -9.54
C PRO A 125 16.03 -4.51 -10.25
N ASP A 126 16.84 -3.59 -10.75
CA ASP A 126 18.13 -3.86 -11.41
C ASP A 126 19.31 -4.03 -10.43
N GLY A 127 19.04 -4.01 -9.12
CA GLY A 127 20.03 -4.19 -8.04
C GLY A 127 20.74 -2.90 -7.61
N ARG A 128 20.48 -1.76 -8.27
CA ARG A 128 21.05 -0.47 -7.87
C ARG A 128 20.36 0.10 -6.63
N LYS A 129 21.01 1.05 -5.95
CA LYS A 129 20.41 1.77 -4.81
C LYS A 129 19.30 2.71 -5.28
N SER A 130 18.33 2.99 -4.42
CA SER A 130 17.19 3.87 -4.72
C SER A 130 17.61 5.26 -5.21
N ASN A 131 18.65 5.84 -4.64
CA ASN A 131 19.13 7.16 -5.04
C ASN A 131 19.66 7.26 -6.49
N THR A 132 19.91 6.11 -7.16
CA THR A 132 20.30 6.09 -8.58
C THR A 132 19.14 6.38 -9.53
N VAL A 133 17.92 6.57 -9.00
CA VAL A 133 16.78 7.08 -9.79
C VAL A 133 16.99 8.53 -10.20
N THR A 134 17.93 9.25 -9.56
CA THR A 134 18.35 10.60 -9.91
C THR A 134 19.85 10.65 -10.13
N ASP A 135 20.33 11.76 -10.68
CA ASP A 135 21.76 12.07 -10.80
C ASP A 135 22.38 12.61 -9.50
N SER A 136 21.58 12.77 -8.46
CA SER A 136 22.03 13.29 -7.16
C SER A 136 22.20 12.20 -6.13
N LYS A 137 23.39 12.11 -5.52
CA LYS A 137 23.65 11.23 -4.36
C LYS A 137 23.16 11.80 -3.03
N TYR A 138 22.60 13.00 -3.04
CA TYR A 138 22.18 13.76 -1.85
C TYR A 138 20.66 13.64 -1.59
N THR A 139 20.09 12.54 -1.99
CA THR A 139 18.67 12.22 -1.77
C THR A 139 18.48 11.26 -0.59
N GLY A 140 17.33 11.37 0.08
CA GLY A 140 16.81 10.38 1.03
C GLY A 140 15.51 9.79 0.51
N GLU A 141 15.13 8.61 1.00
CA GLU A 141 13.92 7.94 0.57
C GLU A 141 13.14 7.39 1.78
N ASN A 142 11.83 7.62 1.80
CA ASN A 142 10.88 6.87 2.62
C ASN A 142 10.01 6.03 1.68
N ILE A 143 9.76 4.78 2.04
CA ILE A 143 8.86 3.89 1.30
C ILE A 143 7.84 3.28 2.26
N HIS A 144 6.66 2.94 1.74
CA HIS A 144 5.68 2.11 2.43
C HIS A 144 4.80 1.35 1.44
N SER A 145 4.32 0.17 1.86
CA SER A 145 3.29 -0.58 1.15
C SER A 145 2.08 -0.73 2.08
N ILE A 146 0.92 -0.22 1.66
CA ILE A 146 -0.30 -0.21 2.46
C ILE A 146 -1.40 -0.92 1.69
N SER A 147 -1.96 -2.00 2.26
CA SER A 147 -3.08 -2.69 1.65
C SER A 147 -4.38 -1.88 1.74
N GLU A 148 -5.23 -2.00 0.73
CA GLU A 148 -6.58 -1.43 0.74
C GLU A 148 -7.37 -1.92 1.97
N LEU A 149 -7.22 -3.21 2.31
CA LEU A 149 -7.84 -3.79 3.50
C LEU A 149 -7.45 -3.06 4.80
N TYR A 150 -6.18 -2.66 4.93
CA TYR A 150 -5.73 -1.89 6.10
C TYR A 150 -6.40 -0.51 6.15
N LEU A 151 -6.51 0.18 5.00
CA LEU A 151 -7.17 1.48 4.92
C LEU A 151 -8.64 1.39 5.32
N ASP A 152 -9.35 0.37 4.82
CA ASP A 152 -10.76 0.12 5.16
C ASP A 152 -10.92 -0.17 6.67
N GLN A 153 -10.08 -1.00 7.26
CA GLN A 153 -10.13 -1.32 8.69
C GLN A 153 -9.83 -0.10 9.57
N GLN A 154 -8.93 0.77 9.15
CA GLN A 154 -8.56 1.98 9.91
C GLN A 154 -9.48 3.16 9.63
N GLN A 155 -10.35 3.08 8.61
CA GLN A 155 -11.21 4.18 8.14
C GLN A 155 -10.40 5.47 7.88
N LYS A 156 -9.22 5.34 7.31
CA LYS A 156 -8.29 6.43 7.00
C LYS A 156 -8.10 6.59 5.50
N THR A 157 -7.81 7.82 5.10
CA THR A 157 -7.30 8.09 3.76
C THR A 157 -5.88 7.53 3.62
N LEU A 158 -5.43 7.26 2.38
CA LEU A 158 -4.07 6.81 2.12
C LEU A 158 -3.03 7.78 2.68
N SER A 159 -3.21 9.07 2.41
CA SER A 159 -2.28 10.12 2.84
C SER A 159 -2.14 10.19 4.36
N GLU A 160 -3.27 10.12 5.07
CA GLU A 160 -3.28 10.11 6.53
C GLU A 160 -2.59 8.86 7.08
N ALA A 161 -2.92 7.70 6.55
CA ALA A 161 -2.36 6.43 7.00
C ALA A 161 -0.85 6.37 6.78
N VAL A 162 -0.37 6.71 5.58
CA VAL A 162 1.05 6.59 5.25
C VAL A 162 1.91 7.56 6.03
N VAL A 163 1.50 8.83 6.16
CA VAL A 163 2.26 9.81 6.94
C VAL A 163 2.27 9.45 8.42
N ASN A 164 1.16 8.92 8.95
CA ASN A 164 1.12 8.41 10.32
C ASN A 164 2.07 7.22 10.53
N LEU A 165 2.11 6.26 9.60
CA LEU A 165 3.03 5.12 9.67
C LEU A 165 4.50 5.56 9.60
N TRP A 166 4.84 6.49 8.71
CA TRP A 166 6.18 7.05 8.63
C TRP A 166 6.56 7.85 9.88
N SER A 167 5.64 8.63 10.45
CA SER A 167 5.92 9.42 11.68
C SER A 167 6.13 8.56 12.91
N ASN A 168 5.56 7.36 12.95
CA ASN A 168 5.77 6.39 14.03
C ASN A 168 7.04 5.53 13.86
N SER A 169 7.74 5.65 12.75
CA SER A 169 9.03 4.99 12.49
C SER A 169 10.15 5.99 12.63
N LYS A 170 11.06 5.78 13.58
CA LYS A 170 12.16 6.74 13.83
C LYS A 170 12.95 7.10 12.56
N ALA A 171 13.31 6.12 11.74
CA ALA A 171 14.10 6.35 10.53
C ALA A 171 13.33 7.21 9.50
N HIS A 172 12.05 6.92 9.29
CA HIS A 172 11.22 7.68 8.38
C HIS A 172 10.90 9.08 8.92
N ALA A 173 10.61 9.19 10.22
CA ALA A 173 10.37 10.48 10.89
C ALA A 173 11.62 11.37 10.83
N ASP A 174 12.81 10.82 11.03
CA ASP A 174 14.07 11.54 10.92
C ASP A 174 14.25 12.13 9.51
N ASN A 175 13.90 11.39 8.45
CA ASN A 175 13.89 11.92 7.08
C ASN A 175 12.90 13.07 6.93
N MET A 176 11.64 12.88 7.32
CA MET A 176 10.59 13.88 7.17
C MET A 176 10.91 15.19 7.94
N THR A 177 11.56 15.09 9.10
CA THR A 177 11.82 16.24 9.98
C THR A 177 13.26 16.74 9.96
N SER A 178 14.11 16.19 9.08
CA SER A 178 15.50 16.67 8.94
C SER A 178 15.54 18.11 8.42
N SER A 179 16.22 18.99 9.15
CA SER A 179 16.49 20.36 8.70
C SER A 179 17.45 20.45 7.51
N ARG A 180 18.09 19.32 7.15
CA ARG A 180 19.03 19.25 6.02
C ARG A 180 18.31 19.17 4.68
N TYR A 181 17.07 18.67 4.64
CA TYR A 181 16.28 18.57 3.41
C TYR A 181 15.51 19.85 3.16
N GLY A 182 15.56 20.34 1.90
CA GLY A 182 14.87 21.53 1.42
C GLY A 182 13.74 21.22 0.45
N GLU A 183 13.77 20.03 -0.19
CA GLU A 183 12.83 19.68 -1.25
C GLU A 183 12.31 18.25 -1.10
N ILE A 184 11.12 18.02 -1.67
CA ILE A 184 10.41 16.72 -1.62
C ILE A 184 9.72 16.39 -2.94
N GLY A 185 9.66 15.09 -3.27
CA GLY A 185 8.74 14.51 -4.24
C GLY A 185 8.00 13.33 -3.63
N VAL A 186 6.79 13.09 -4.10
CA VAL A 186 5.93 11.97 -3.68
C VAL A 186 5.49 11.15 -4.89
N GLY A 187 5.58 9.84 -4.78
CA GLY A 187 5.12 8.87 -5.77
C GLY A 187 4.14 7.88 -5.16
N LEU A 188 3.09 7.55 -5.89
CA LEU A 188 2.07 6.58 -5.51
C LEU A 188 1.79 5.64 -6.68
N ALA A 189 1.77 4.34 -6.43
CA ALA A 189 1.39 3.35 -7.43
C ALA A 189 0.52 2.25 -6.81
N ARG A 190 -0.53 1.86 -7.53
CA ARG A 190 -1.33 0.68 -7.16
C ARG A 190 -0.62 -0.59 -7.60
N GLY A 191 -0.73 -1.63 -6.81
CA GLY A 191 -0.18 -2.94 -7.12
C GLY A 191 -0.72 -4.00 -6.18
N VAL A 192 -0.08 -5.15 -6.21
CA VAL A 192 -0.38 -6.29 -5.32
C VAL A 192 0.83 -6.51 -4.43
N ASN A 193 0.63 -6.71 -3.13
CA ASN A 193 1.74 -7.04 -2.24
C ASN A 193 2.11 -8.54 -2.28
N GLN A 194 3.15 -8.93 -1.58
CA GLN A 194 3.63 -10.32 -1.54
C GLN A 194 2.62 -11.33 -0.99
N ASN A 195 1.55 -10.87 -0.32
CA ASN A 195 0.45 -11.69 0.16
C ASN A 195 -0.74 -11.76 -0.80
N GLY A 196 -0.62 -11.17 -2.00
CA GLY A 196 -1.68 -11.13 -3.01
C GLY A 196 -2.80 -10.12 -2.71
N LEU A 197 -2.58 -9.16 -1.81
CA LEU A 197 -3.55 -8.13 -1.48
C LEU A 197 -3.30 -6.87 -2.30
N ASP A 198 -4.38 -6.27 -2.82
CA ASP A 198 -4.33 -4.94 -3.44
C ASP A 198 -3.76 -3.93 -2.45
N CYS A 199 -2.79 -3.15 -2.91
CA CYS A 199 -2.07 -2.20 -2.08
C CYS A 199 -1.61 -0.97 -2.85
N TRP A 200 -1.22 0.05 -2.10
CA TRP A 200 -0.50 1.21 -2.56
C TRP A 200 0.98 1.11 -2.19
N TYR A 201 1.86 1.35 -3.15
CA TYR A 201 3.26 1.61 -2.93
C TYR A 201 3.47 3.12 -2.86
N CYS A 202 3.93 3.59 -1.72
CA CYS A 202 4.07 5.01 -1.40
C CYS A 202 5.55 5.35 -1.22
N VAL A 203 5.99 6.42 -1.86
CA VAL A 203 7.39 6.87 -1.83
C VAL A 203 7.45 8.37 -1.54
N GLN A 204 8.37 8.75 -0.65
CA GLN A 204 8.88 10.14 -0.56
C GLN A 204 10.35 10.12 -0.95
N VAL A 205 10.75 11.05 -1.82
CA VAL A 205 12.16 11.34 -2.10
C VAL A 205 12.46 12.75 -1.64
N PHE A 206 13.51 12.90 -0.84
CA PHE A 206 13.97 14.16 -0.29
C PHE A 206 15.29 14.56 -0.93
N LEU A 207 15.54 15.86 -1.05
CA LEU A 207 16.82 16.40 -1.51
C LEU A 207 17.39 17.35 -0.47
N LEU A 208 18.71 17.22 -0.23
CA LEU A 208 19.42 18.16 0.64
C LEU A 208 19.28 19.59 0.10
N ASP A 209 19.09 20.56 1.00
CA ASP A 209 18.99 21.96 0.63
C ASP A 209 20.27 22.44 -0.06
N GLY A 210 20.10 23.26 -1.13
CA GLY A 210 21.20 23.73 -1.96
C GLY A 210 21.77 22.69 -2.94
N CYS A 211 21.22 21.48 -3.02
CA CYS A 211 21.56 20.50 -4.05
C CYS A 211 20.55 20.53 -5.20
N GLU A 212 20.93 19.97 -6.34
CA GLU A 212 20.08 19.89 -7.54
C GLU A 212 19.89 18.44 -8.00
N VAL A 213 18.78 18.21 -8.68
CA VAL A 213 18.49 17.03 -9.52
C VAL A 213 18.19 17.54 -10.93
N THR A 214 19.02 17.15 -11.90
CA THR A 214 18.85 17.59 -13.29
C THR A 214 18.25 16.48 -14.16
N TRP A 215 18.38 15.22 -13.74
CA TRP A 215 17.98 14.06 -14.50
C TRP A 215 17.31 13.00 -13.60
N VAL A 216 16.35 12.27 -14.19
CA VAL A 216 15.64 11.15 -13.56
C VAL A 216 15.74 9.92 -14.46
N ASP A 217 16.11 8.78 -13.90
CA ASP A 217 16.18 7.51 -14.61
C ASP A 217 14.81 6.87 -14.76
N THR A 218 14.23 6.99 -15.95
CA THR A 218 12.93 6.40 -16.30
C THR A 218 13.06 5.07 -17.07
N THR A 219 14.26 4.49 -17.17
CA THR A 219 14.52 3.31 -18.01
C THR A 219 13.80 2.05 -17.52
N ALA A 220 13.52 1.95 -16.23
CA ALA A 220 12.80 0.81 -15.65
C ALA A 220 11.28 0.81 -15.95
N MET A 221 10.76 1.86 -16.57
CA MET A 221 9.34 2.00 -16.95
C MET A 221 9.04 1.56 -18.39
N LYS A 222 9.99 0.90 -19.08
CA LYS A 222 9.81 0.47 -20.48
C LYS A 222 9.60 -1.04 -20.59
#